data_d541766fa6e62b2d42ff1e50df9a416f
#
_entry.id   d541766fa6e62b2d42ff1e50df9a416f
#
_cell.length_a   1.000
_cell.length_b   1.000
_cell.length_c   1.000
_cell.angle_alpha   90.00
_cell.angle_beta   90.00
_cell.angle_gamma   90.00
#
_symmetry.space_group_name_H-M   'P 1'
#
loop_
_entity.id
_entity.type
_entity.pdbx_description
1 polymer ?
#
loop_
_entity_poly.entity_id
_entity_poly.type
_entity_poly.pdbx_seq_one_letter_code
_entity_poly.pdbx_strand_id
1 'polypeptide(L)'
;MRAPEFWSRRSPLACGLAPLGVAYGLGARLRQGLARPHRVTAPVICIGNLTVGGAGKTPTALAVATMLRGLGHRPHFLTRGYGGRLAGPVRVDPAVHTAADVGDEPLLLAAEAPCWVARDRPAGAEAAVADGADVVVMDDGLQNTRLAKDLCLAVVDAEAGFGNGFVLPAGPLREFVADGLERVQAVVAVGGDGACLQHLAVLLKLLRRIFHRGNPVKAVADRFLELQIEQVDRRLDLADGLRETGCHGGAEKILPPLFLLFCRLLAGGHVLHPDAVQ
;
A
#
# COMPACT_ATOMS: atom_id res chain seq x y z
N MET A 1 -4.86 19.38 -3.59
CA MET A 1 -5.17 19.94 -4.95
C MET A 1 -6.11 18.97 -5.64
N ARG A 2 -7.19 19.44 -6.27
CA ARG A 2 -8.04 18.58 -7.09
C ARG A 2 -7.31 18.25 -8.38
N ALA A 3 -7.41 17.00 -8.85
CA ALA A 3 -6.86 16.59 -10.14
C ALA A 3 -7.55 17.40 -11.28
N PRO A 4 -6.82 17.80 -12.33
CA PRO A 4 -7.40 18.45 -13.47
C PRO A 4 -8.48 17.58 -14.16
N GLU A 5 -9.59 18.15 -14.56
CA GLU A 5 -10.68 17.39 -15.20
C GLU A 5 -10.25 16.61 -16.45
N PHE A 6 -9.31 17.17 -17.24
CA PHE A 6 -8.82 16.51 -18.43
C PHE A 6 -7.99 15.24 -18.16
N TRP A 7 -7.64 14.96 -16.90
CA TRP A 7 -6.99 13.69 -16.51
C TRP A 7 -7.97 12.51 -16.40
N SER A 8 -9.28 12.79 -16.30
CA SER A 8 -10.30 11.73 -16.25
C SER A 8 -10.69 11.20 -17.64
N ARG A 9 -10.45 11.95 -18.72
CA ARG A 9 -10.84 11.60 -20.09
C ARG A 9 -9.82 12.07 -21.12
N ARG A 10 -9.80 11.42 -22.29
CA ARG A 10 -8.97 11.84 -23.42
C ARG A 10 -9.58 13.07 -24.08
N SER A 11 -9.11 14.25 -23.71
CA SER A 11 -9.50 15.54 -24.27
C SER A 11 -8.47 16.00 -25.30
N PRO A 12 -8.80 16.97 -26.19
CA PRO A 12 -7.83 17.57 -27.10
C PRO A 12 -6.58 18.12 -26.39
N LEU A 13 -6.77 18.72 -25.21
CA LEU A 13 -5.66 19.21 -24.38
C LEU A 13 -4.78 18.07 -23.90
N ALA A 14 -5.36 16.99 -23.40
CA ALA A 14 -4.60 15.81 -22.98
C ALA A 14 -3.81 15.20 -24.15
N CYS A 15 -4.42 15.11 -25.33
CA CYS A 15 -3.75 14.62 -26.54
C CYS A 15 -2.61 15.55 -26.99
N GLY A 16 -2.79 16.86 -26.91
CA GLY A 16 -1.74 17.83 -27.22
C GLY A 16 -0.55 17.77 -26.27
N LEU A 17 -0.78 17.42 -25.00
CA LEU A 17 0.27 17.22 -23.98
C LEU A 17 0.90 15.83 -24.01
N ALA A 18 0.32 14.86 -24.75
CA ALA A 18 0.80 13.47 -24.76
C ALA A 18 2.28 13.32 -25.15
N PRO A 19 2.86 14.06 -26.11
CA PRO A 19 4.28 13.96 -26.41
C PRO A 19 5.19 14.29 -25.20
N LEU A 20 4.82 15.29 -24.40
CA LEU A 20 5.53 15.62 -23.15
C LEU A 20 5.39 14.51 -22.12
N GLY A 21 4.21 13.90 -22.04
CA GLY A 21 3.97 12.74 -21.19
C GLY A 21 4.84 11.54 -21.59
N VAL A 22 5.00 11.28 -22.88
CA VAL A 22 5.89 10.23 -23.38
C VAL A 22 7.35 10.52 -23.00
N ALA A 23 7.82 11.75 -23.21
CA ALA A 23 9.19 12.14 -22.83
C ALA A 23 9.44 11.98 -21.33
N TYR A 24 8.47 12.38 -20.48
CA TYR A 24 8.55 12.17 -19.04
C TYR A 24 8.61 10.68 -18.67
N GLY A 25 7.73 9.86 -19.28
CA GLY A 25 7.68 8.41 -19.05
C GLY A 25 8.99 7.72 -19.46
N LEU A 26 9.56 8.09 -20.61
CA LEU A 26 10.87 7.57 -21.05
C LEU A 26 11.98 7.97 -20.09
N GLY A 27 11.99 9.21 -19.58
CA GLY A 27 12.92 9.65 -18.55
C GLY A 27 12.79 8.84 -17.25
N ALA A 28 11.56 8.55 -16.81
CA ALA A 28 11.30 7.70 -15.66
C ALA A 28 11.83 6.27 -15.88
N ARG A 29 11.57 5.70 -17.05
CA ARG A 29 12.07 4.37 -17.46
C ARG A 29 13.59 4.29 -17.47
N LEU A 30 14.25 5.29 -18.07
CA LEU A 30 15.71 5.38 -18.09
C LEU A 30 16.29 5.44 -16.68
N ARG A 31 15.73 6.31 -15.81
CA ARG A 31 16.15 6.41 -14.41
C ARG A 31 16.01 5.09 -13.67
N GLN A 32 14.95 4.32 -13.93
CA GLN A 32 14.75 3.00 -13.34
C GLN A 32 15.75 1.97 -13.84
N GLY A 33 16.03 1.96 -15.15
CA GLY A 33 17.00 1.04 -15.74
C GLY A 33 18.45 1.28 -15.30
N LEU A 34 18.81 2.52 -14.95
CA LEU A 34 20.13 2.87 -14.44
C LEU A 34 20.27 2.74 -12.92
N ALA A 35 19.18 2.43 -12.22
CA ALA A 35 19.19 2.38 -10.77
C ALA A 35 19.98 1.18 -10.24
N ARG A 36 20.72 1.42 -9.16
CA ARG A 36 21.38 0.39 -8.34
C ARG A 36 20.78 0.45 -6.94
N PRO A 37 19.71 -0.30 -6.67
CA PRO A 37 19.03 -0.21 -5.39
C PRO A 37 19.91 -0.79 -4.27
N HIS A 38 20.01 -0.06 -3.18
CA HIS A 38 20.62 -0.51 -1.93
C HIS A 38 19.70 -1.54 -1.25
N ARG A 39 20.26 -2.61 -0.69
CA ARG A 39 19.52 -3.66 0.01
C ARG A 39 19.84 -3.61 1.50
N VAL A 40 18.81 -3.59 2.32
CA VAL A 40 18.90 -3.75 3.79
C VAL A 40 18.66 -5.20 4.19
N THR A 41 18.97 -5.57 5.43
CA THR A 41 18.83 -6.97 5.92
C THR A 41 17.37 -7.36 6.16
N ALA A 42 16.51 -6.42 6.55
CA ALA A 42 15.08 -6.67 6.68
C ALA A 42 14.37 -6.62 5.32
N PRO A 43 13.36 -7.46 5.06
CA PRO A 43 12.55 -7.36 3.87
C PRO A 43 11.81 -6.03 3.80
N VAL A 44 11.71 -5.48 2.59
CA VAL A 44 11.03 -4.21 2.31
C VAL A 44 9.76 -4.45 1.51
N ILE A 45 8.63 -4.15 2.12
CA ILE A 45 7.30 -4.18 1.49
C ILE A 45 6.96 -2.75 1.06
N CYS A 46 6.83 -2.55 -0.23
CA CYS A 46 6.51 -1.25 -0.80
C CYS A 46 5.05 -1.15 -1.17
N ILE A 47 4.38 -0.14 -0.66
CA ILE A 47 3.02 0.23 -1.03
C ILE A 47 3.09 1.54 -1.79
N GLY A 48 2.48 1.59 -2.96
CA GLY A 48 2.50 2.78 -3.80
C GLY A 48 1.36 2.79 -4.80
N ASN A 49 1.35 3.80 -5.65
CA ASN A 49 0.40 3.89 -6.75
C ASN A 49 1.09 4.38 -8.03
N LEU A 50 0.46 4.17 -9.16
CA LEU A 50 0.94 4.61 -10.46
C LEU A 50 0.41 6.01 -10.83
N THR A 51 -0.62 6.49 -10.14
CA THR A 51 -1.27 7.79 -10.40
C THR A 51 -0.85 8.84 -9.37
N VAL A 52 -1.00 10.10 -9.71
CA VAL A 52 -0.94 11.21 -8.76
C VAL A 52 -2.27 11.30 -8.04
N GLY A 53 -2.25 11.38 -6.71
CA GLY A 53 -3.44 11.53 -5.88
C GLY A 53 -3.55 10.47 -4.79
N GLY A 54 -4.62 10.56 -4.02
CA GLY A 54 -4.92 9.65 -2.91
C GLY A 54 -5.65 8.41 -3.41
N ALA A 55 -4.93 7.31 -3.56
CA ALA A 55 -5.50 6.01 -3.97
C ALA A 55 -5.65 5.04 -2.78
N GLY A 56 -5.64 5.54 -1.53
CA GLY A 56 -5.74 4.66 -0.36
C GLY A 56 -4.43 3.98 0.05
N LYS A 57 -3.26 4.52 -0.31
CA LYS A 57 -1.95 3.95 0.04
C LYS A 57 -1.74 3.82 1.55
N THR A 58 -1.94 4.91 2.29
CA THR A 58 -1.71 4.95 3.74
C THR A 58 -2.64 3.98 4.50
N PRO A 59 -3.95 3.92 4.25
CA PRO A 59 -4.80 2.87 4.79
C PRO A 59 -4.33 1.45 4.46
N THR A 60 -3.87 1.21 3.24
CA THR A 60 -3.31 -0.09 2.84
C THR A 60 -2.02 -0.40 3.60
N ALA A 61 -1.14 0.58 3.80
CA ALA A 61 0.08 0.42 4.58
C ALA A 61 -0.22 0.05 6.05
N LEU A 62 -1.18 0.74 6.66
CA LEU A 62 -1.66 0.44 8.01
C LEU A 62 -2.21 -0.99 8.13
N ALA A 63 -3.02 -1.41 7.17
CA ALA A 63 -3.58 -2.75 7.13
C ALA A 63 -2.50 -3.83 6.99
N VAL A 64 -1.51 -3.63 6.11
CA VAL A 64 -0.35 -4.53 5.96
C VAL A 64 0.45 -4.63 7.25
N ALA A 65 0.75 -3.50 7.91
CA ALA A 65 1.48 -3.49 9.17
C ALA A 65 0.70 -4.21 10.29
N THR A 66 -0.62 -4.04 10.33
CA THR A 66 -1.49 -4.75 11.30
C THR A 66 -1.45 -6.26 11.08
N MET A 67 -1.51 -6.73 9.83
CA MET A 67 -1.37 -8.15 9.49
C MET A 67 0.01 -8.69 9.89
N LEU A 68 1.08 -7.95 9.63
CA LEU A 68 2.44 -8.34 9.99
C LEU A 68 2.61 -8.46 11.49
N ARG A 69 2.07 -7.53 12.27
CA ARG A 69 2.05 -7.63 13.75
C ARG A 69 1.28 -8.84 14.23
N GLY A 70 0.14 -9.14 13.62
CA GLY A 70 -0.64 -10.35 13.91
C GLY A 70 0.11 -11.65 13.63
N LEU A 71 1.09 -11.63 12.71
CA LEU A 71 2.01 -12.73 12.41
C LEU A 71 3.26 -12.74 13.30
N GLY A 72 3.38 -11.83 14.29
CA GLY A 72 4.49 -11.74 15.22
C GLY A 72 5.69 -10.93 14.73
N HIS A 73 5.55 -10.19 13.61
CA HIS A 73 6.59 -9.31 13.10
C HIS A 73 6.57 -7.93 13.75
N ARG A 74 7.68 -7.21 13.63
CA ARG A 74 7.87 -5.83 14.09
C ARG A 74 8.02 -4.89 12.89
N PRO A 75 6.91 -4.54 12.20
CA PRO A 75 6.97 -3.64 11.06
C PRO A 75 7.30 -2.22 11.51
N HIS A 76 8.24 -1.57 10.82
CA HIS A 76 8.43 -0.12 10.88
C HIS A 76 8.03 0.51 9.55
N PHE A 77 7.34 1.63 9.63
CA PHE A 77 7.02 2.41 8.44
C PHE A 77 8.21 3.24 7.97
N LEU A 78 8.31 3.40 6.66
CA LEU A 78 9.26 4.30 6.03
C LEU A 78 8.54 5.17 5.00
N THR A 79 8.53 6.48 5.22
CA THR A 79 7.89 7.43 4.32
C THR A 79 8.82 8.60 3.97
N ARG A 80 8.43 9.43 3.00
CA ARG A 80 9.21 10.60 2.58
C ARG A 80 9.04 11.80 3.51
N GLY A 81 7.92 11.87 4.23
CA GLY A 81 7.54 13.06 4.97
C GLY A 81 7.11 14.18 4.03
N TYR A 82 6.18 13.88 3.10
CA TYR A 82 5.66 14.89 2.19
C TYR A 82 5.01 16.03 2.96
N GLY A 83 5.32 17.27 2.60
CA GLY A 83 4.85 18.47 3.31
C GLY A 83 5.68 18.85 4.54
N GLY A 84 6.47 17.93 5.10
CA GLY A 84 7.34 18.18 6.23
C GLY A 84 8.68 18.82 5.85
N ARG A 85 9.27 19.56 6.78
CA ARG A 85 10.58 20.23 6.60
C ARG A 85 11.78 19.31 6.86
N LEU A 86 11.62 18.27 7.73
CA LEU A 86 12.71 17.40 8.10
C LEU A 86 13.08 16.45 6.96
N ALA A 87 14.37 16.35 6.69
CA ALA A 87 14.90 15.50 5.63
C ALA A 87 15.09 14.04 6.09
N GLY A 88 15.26 13.82 7.40
CA GLY A 88 15.57 12.52 8.00
C GLY A 88 16.97 11.98 7.68
N PRO A 89 17.29 10.74 8.09
CA PRO A 89 16.36 9.83 8.79
C PRO A 89 15.98 10.33 10.19
N VAL A 90 14.68 10.37 10.45
CA VAL A 90 14.15 10.73 11.76
C VAL A 90 13.01 9.80 12.15
N ARG A 91 13.06 9.26 13.35
CA ARG A 91 11.94 8.53 13.93
C ARG A 91 10.87 9.51 14.36
N VAL A 92 9.66 9.31 13.88
CA VAL A 92 8.52 10.18 14.19
C VAL A 92 8.07 9.93 15.63
N ASP A 93 8.01 11.01 16.39
CA ASP A 93 7.43 11.04 17.72
C ASP A 93 6.23 12.00 17.70
N PRO A 94 4.98 11.51 17.80
CA PRO A 94 3.79 12.36 17.78
C PRO A 94 3.70 13.35 18.94
N ALA A 95 4.45 13.15 20.05
CA ALA A 95 4.49 14.07 21.17
C ALA A 95 5.41 15.30 20.91
N VAL A 96 6.34 15.16 19.93
CA VAL A 96 7.37 16.19 19.66
C VAL A 96 7.20 16.78 18.27
N HIS A 97 6.89 15.96 17.28
CA HIS A 97 6.83 16.38 15.88
C HIS A 97 5.43 16.81 15.47
N THR A 98 5.36 17.89 14.71
CA THR A 98 4.14 18.40 14.10
C THR A 98 4.07 18.02 12.62
N ALA A 99 2.91 18.22 11.99
CA ALA A 99 2.75 18.05 10.54
C ALA A 99 3.70 18.93 9.72
N ALA A 100 4.06 20.12 10.24
CA ALA A 100 5.05 20.99 9.60
C ALA A 100 6.47 20.39 9.64
N ASP A 101 6.76 19.51 10.60
CA ASP A 101 8.07 18.85 10.74
C ASP A 101 8.19 17.64 9.83
N VAL A 102 7.20 16.75 9.87
CA VAL A 102 7.29 15.40 9.28
C VAL A 102 6.24 15.13 8.20
N GLY A 103 5.20 15.98 8.07
CA GLY A 103 4.03 15.76 7.24
C GLY A 103 2.88 15.11 8.03
N ASP A 104 1.66 15.14 7.47
CA ASP A 104 0.45 14.60 8.13
C ASP A 104 0.46 13.06 8.13
N GLU A 105 0.77 12.43 6.99
CA GLU A 105 0.75 10.98 6.82
C GLU A 105 1.68 10.25 7.81
N PRO A 106 2.94 10.69 8.05
CA PRO A 106 3.84 10.06 9.02
C PRO A 106 3.32 10.06 10.45
N LEU A 107 2.57 11.08 10.86
CA LEU A 107 1.96 11.13 12.19
C LEU A 107 0.86 10.07 12.35
N LEU A 108 0.05 9.86 11.31
CA LEU A 108 -0.95 8.79 11.29
C LEU A 108 -0.30 7.40 11.36
N LEU A 109 0.78 7.19 10.60
CA LEU A 109 1.52 5.93 10.62
C LEU A 109 2.18 5.69 11.98
N ALA A 110 2.75 6.73 12.60
CA ALA A 110 3.43 6.66 13.88
C ALA A 110 2.49 6.32 15.06
N ALA A 111 1.19 6.58 14.93
CA ALA A 111 0.20 6.17 15.91
C ALA A 111 0.03 4.64 15.99
N GLU A 112 0.34 3.92 14.91
CA GLU A 112 0.12 2.48 14.81
C GLU A 112 1.40 1.63 14.98
N ALA A 113 2.54 2.11 14.46
CA ALA A 113 3.82 1.43 14.58
C ALA A 113 4.97 2.44 14.41
N PRO A 114 6.22 2.11 14.81
CA PRO A 114 7.35 3.01 14.61
C PRO A 114 7.43 3.47 13.16
N CYS A 115 7.53 4.79 12.94
CA CYS A 115 7.54 5.41 11.63
C CYS A 115 8.81 6.24 11.45
N TRP A 116 9.46 6.09 10.30
CA TRP A 116 10.66 6.81 9.91
C TRP A 116 10.38 7.72 8.73
N VAL A 117 10.73 8.98 8.87
CA VAL A 117 10.78 9.94 7.77
C VAL A 117 12.20 10.02 7.26
N ALA A 118 12.40 9.78 5.96
CA ALA A 118 13.70 9.94 5.34
C ALA A 118 13.56 10.29 3.84
N ARG A 119 14.17 11.37 3.38
CA ARG A 119 14.30 11.65 1.94
C ARG A 119 15.27 10.66 1.29
N ASP A 120 16.36 10.29 1.99
CA ASP A 120 17.22 9.17 1.65
C ASP A 120 16.62 7.87 2.19
N ARG A 121 15.92 7.12 1.32
CA ARG A 121 15.22 5.89 1.69
C ARG A 121 16.15 4.78 2.20
N PRO A 122 17.32 4.52 1.58
CA PRO A 122 18.32 3.61 2.13
C PRO A 122 18.68 3.92 3.58
N ALA A 123 19.10 5.15 3.87
CA ALA A 123 19.46 5.56 5.22
C ALA A 123 18.28 5.42 6.22
N GLY A 124 17.06 5.75 5.77
CA GLY A 124 15.86 5.55 6.60
C GLY A 124 15.55 4.08 6.89
N ALA A 125 15.74 3.20 5.91
CA ALA A 125 15.56 1.76 6.10
C ALA A 125 16.62 1.16 7.04
N GLU A 126 17.88 1.57 6.92
CA GLU A 126 18.95 1.17 7.83
C GLU A 126 18.66 1.61 9.26
N ALA A 127 18.21 2.86 9.45
CA ALA A 127 17.82 3.37 10.76
C ALA A 127 16.64 2.58 11.36
N ALA A 128 15.65 2.23 10.56
CA ALA A 128 14.53 1.40 10.99
C ALA A 128 14.98 -0.01 11.44
N VAL A 129 15.90 -0.63 10.67
CA VAL A 129 16.46 -1.94 11.02
C VAL A 129 17.30 -1.86 12.29
N ALA A 130 18.12 -0.82 12.44
CA ALA A 130 18.92 -0.59 13.65
C ALA A 130 18.03 -0.37 14.90
N ASP A 131 16.84 0.21 14.72
CA ASP A 131 15.83 0.39 15.78
C ASP A 131 14.99 -0.88 16.04
N GLY A 132 15.31 -2.00 15.37
CA GLY A 132 14.73 -3.30 15.63
C GLY A 132 13.59 -3.73 14.70
N ALA A 133 13.41 -3.08 13.56
CA ALA A 133 12.50 -3.56 12.52
C ALA A 133 12.97 -4.89 11.96
N ASP A 134 12.09 -5.88 11.91
CA ASP A 134 12.30 -7.12 11.17
C ASP A 134 11.63 -7.09 9.78
N VAL A 135 10.83 -6.07 9.51
CA VAL A 135 10.25 -5.74 8.20
C VAL A 135 10.03 -4.23 8.08
N VAL A 136 10.32 -3.69 6.90
CA VAL A 136 10.09 -2.27 6.58
C VAL A 136 8.88 -2.16 5.65
N VAL A 137 7.88 -1.37 6.03
CA VAL A 137 6.71 -1.05 5.21
C VAL A 137 6.89 0.35 4.65
N MET A 138 7.23 0.43 3.35
CA MET A 138 7.46 1.71 2.67
C MET A 138 6.15 2.25 2.10
N ASP A 139 5.68 3.39 2.60
CA ASP A 139 4.54 4.13 2.05
C ASP A 139 4.99 5.11 0.96
N ASP A 140 4.24 5.13 -0.15
CA ASP A 140 4.51 5.90 -1.39
C ASP A 140 5.93 5.72 -1.93
N GLY A 141 6.36 4.46 -2.03
CA GLY A 141 7.73 4.13 -2.42
C GLY A 141 7.90 3.56 -3.83
N LEU A 142 6.85 3.38 -4.64
CA LEU A 142 6.91 2.61 -5.89
C LEU A 142 7.90 3.22 -6.89
N GLN A 143 7.95 4.55 -7.02
CA GLN A 143 8.88 5.27 -7.91
C GLN A 143 10.28 5.47 -7.30
N ASN A 144 10.50 5.07 -6.05
CA ASN A 144 11.85 5.11 -5.48
C ASN A 144 12.69 3.99 -6.07
N THR A 145 13.84 4.34 -6.63
CA THR A 145 14.77 3.42 -7.28
C THR A 145 16.02 3.12 -6.45
N ARG A 146 16.18 3.77 -5.29
CA ARG A 146 17.39 3.69 -4.47
C ARG A 146 17.34 2.58 -3.42
N LEU A 147 16.17 2.13 -2.99
CA LEU A 147 15.99 1.05 -2.02
C LEU A 147 15.43 -0.19 -2.72
N ALA A 148 16.05 -1.34 -2.52
CA ALA A 148 15.56 -2.62 -3.00
C ALA A 148 14.25 -2.99 -2.27
N LYS A 149 13.33 -3.59 -2.99
CA LYS A 149 12.00 -3.96 -2.50
C LYS A 149 11.80 -5.45 -2.74
N ASP A 150 11.30 -6.14 -1.73
CA ASP A 150 11.05 -7.59 -1.79
C ASP A 150 9.61 -7.88 -2.20
N LEU A 151 8.68 -6.98 -1.87
CA LEU A 151 7.30 -6.98 -2.34
C LEU A 151 6.86 -5.57 -2.69
N CYS A 152 6.23 -5.41 -3.85
CA CYS A 152 5.58 -4.17 -4.27
C CYS A 152 4.10 -4.41 -4.47
N LEU A 153 3.28 -3.56 -3.85
CA LEU A 153 1.83 -3.52 -4.00
C LEU A 153 1.44 -2.20 -4.66
N ALA A 154 0.73 -2.27 -5.77
CA ALA A 154 0.14 -1.09 -6.39
C ALA A 154 -1.29 -0.89 -5.88
N VAL A 155 -1.57 0.26 -5.29
CA VAL A 155 -2.91 0.63 -4.87
C VAL A 155 -3.56 1.43 -5.99
N VAL A 156 -4.78 1.05 -6.37
CA VAL A 156 -5.55 1.68 -7.44
C VAL A 156 -6.94 2.01 -6.88
N ASP A 157 -7.38 3.23 -7.11
CA ASP A 157 -8.77 3.60 -6.86
C ASP A 157 -9.67 2.87 -7.86
N ALA A 158 -10.65 2.11 -7.38
CA ALA A 158 -11.50 1.26 -8.22
C ALA A 158 -12.40 2.06 -9.16
N GLU A 159 -12.76 3.31 -8.80
CA GLU A 159 -13.59 4.18 -9.62
C GLU A 159 -12.77 4.99 -10.63
N ALA A 160 -11.66 5.59 -10.16
CA ALA A 160 -10.81 6.44 -11.00
C ALA A 160 -9.87 5.63 -11.90
N GLY A 161 -9.47 4.43 -11.48
CA GLY A 161 -8.55 3.57 -12.20
C GLY A 161 -7.23 4.27 -12.51
N PHE A 162 -6.86 4.25 -13.78
CA PHE A 162 -5.68 4.94 -14.32
C PHE A 162 -6.02 6.27 -15.05
N GLY A 163 -7.22 6.80 -14.83
CA GLY A 163 -7.71 8.01 -15.49
C GLY A 163 -7.71 7.89 -17.00
N ASN A 164 -7.23 8.92 -17.73
CA ASN A 164 -7.16 8.90 -19.18
C ASN A 164 -6.06 8.00 -19.77
N GLY A 165 -5.24 7.36 -18.94
CA GLY A 165 -4.15 6.47 -19.33
C GLY A 165 -2.87 7.18 -19.80
N PHE A 166 -2.80 8.51 -19.74
CA PHE A 166 -1.60 9.27 -20.09
C PHE A 166 -0.71 9.53 -18.89
N VAL A 167 0.59 9.65 -19.18
CA VAL A 167 1.62 10.03 -18.21
C VAL A 167 1.64 11.56 -18.06
N LEU A 168 2.07 12.03 -16.86
CA LEU A 168 2.25 13.44 -16.58
C LEU A 168 3.04 14.18 -17.69
N PRO A 169 2.63 15.38 -18.09
CA PRO A 169 1.51 16.20 -17.61
C PRO A 169 0.18 15.93 -18.32
N ALA A 170 0.14 15.04 -19.31
CA ALA A 170 -1.04 14.75 -20.14
C ALA A 170 -2.15 13.99 -19.38
N GLY A 171 -1.79 13.27 -18.34
CA GLY A 171 -2.68 12.50 -17.48
C GLY A 171 -2.12 12.28 -16.08
N PRO A 172 -2.80 11.47 -15.26
CA PRO A 172 -2.44 11.30 -13.87
C PRO A 172 -1.27 10.32 -13.62
N LEU A 173 -0.81 9.60 -14.64
CA LEU A 173 0.20 8.56 -14.43
C LEU A 173 1.59 9.13 -14.17
N ARG A 174 2.29 8.58 -13.18
CA ARG A 174 3.69 8.90 -12.84
C ARG A 174 4.70 8.17 -13.75
N GLU A 175 4.23 7.16 -14.48
CA GLU A 175 5.00 6.30 -15.39
C GLU A 175 4.05 5.50 -16.28
N PHE A 176 4.57 4.78 -17.27
CA PHE A 176 3.73 3.90 -18.08
C PHE A 176 3.17 2.76 -17.22
N VAL A 177 1.88 2.45 -17.42
CA VAL A 177 1.18 1.40 -16.66
C VAL A 177 1.90 0.04 -16.80
N ALA A 178 2.33 -0.32 -18.01
CA ALA A 178 3.05 -1.58 -18.25
C ALA A 178 4.32 -1.67 -17.40
N ASP A 179 5.18 -0.63 -17.44
CA ASP A 179 6.43 -0.58 -16.67
C ASP A 179 6.17 -0.63 -15.15
N GLY A 180 5.10 0.02 -14.70
CA GLY A 180 4.68 -0.01 -13.30
C GLY A 180 4.20 -1.39 -12.86
N LEU A 181 3.36 -2.04 -13.67
CA LEU A 181 2.78 -3.35 -13.35
C LEU A 181 3.82 -4.48 -13.40
N GLU A 182 4.85 -4.39 -14.24
CA GLU A 182 5.95 -5.37 -14.26
C GLU A 182 6.71 -5.46 -12.92
N ARG A 183 6.70 -4.37 -12.14
CA ARG A 183 7.43 -4.29 -10.87
C ARG A 183 6.60 -4.60 -9.65
N VAL A 184 5.28 -4.78 -9.79
CA VAL A 184 4.40 -5.09 -8.68
C VAL A 184 3.99 -6.56 -8.69
N GLN A 185 3.87 -7.14 -7.52
CA GLN A 185 3.44 -8.52 -7.35
C GLN A 185 1.93 -8.64 -7.13
N ALA A 186 1.27 -7.53 -6.71
CA ALA A 186 -0.19 -7.47 -6.63
C ALA A 186 -0.72 -6.05 -6.81
N VAL A 187 -1.96 -5.96 -7.28
CA VAL A 187 -2.75 -4.72 -7.33
C VAL A 187 -3.81 -4.81 -6.25
N VAL A 188 -3.93 -3.75 -5.45
CA VAL A 188 -4.97 -3.59 -4.42
C VAL A 188 -5.94 -2.53 -4.93
N ALA A 189 -7.16 -2.93 -5.27
CA ALA A 189 -8.22 -1.98 -5.61
C ALA A 189 -8.89 -1.48 -4.32
N VAL A 190 -9.06 -0.17 -4.20
CA VAL A 190 -9.69 0.50 -3.05
C VAL A 190 -10.92 1.22 -3.54
N GLY A 191 -12.06 1.05 -2.84
CA GLY A 191 -13.37 1.52 -3.29
C GLY A 191 -14.10 0.49 -4.17
N GLY A 192 -15.38 0.74 -4.44
CA GLY A 192 -16.25 -0.19 -5.17
C GLY A 192 -16.86 -1.29 -4.30
N ASP A 193 -17.98 -1.83 -4.76
CA ASP A 193 -18.77 -2.83 -4.02
C ASP A 193 -18.12 -4.23 -4.15
N GLY A 194 -17.43 -4.67 -3.11
CA GLY A 194 -17.06 -6.10 -2.91
C GLY A 194 -15.68 -6.55 -3.38
N ALA A 195 -14.84 -5.72 -4.01
CA ALA A 195 -13.51 -6.13 -4.50
C ALA A 195 -12.45 -6.38 -3.40
N CYS A 196 -12.75 -6.06 -2.15
CA CYS A 196 -11.78 -6.11 -1.04
C CYS A 196 -11.36 -7.54 -0.63
N LEU A 197 -12.25 -8.54 -0.79
CA LEU A 197 -12.03 -9.91 -0.29
C LEU A 197 -11.02 -10.72 -1.11
N GLN A 198 -11.14 -10.65 -2.45
CA GLN A 198 -10.26 -11.40 -3.35
C GLN A 198 -8.80 -10.93 -3.24
N HIS A 199 -8.59 -9.64 -3.02
CA HIS A 199 -7.25 -9.05 -2.90
C HIS A 199 -6.55 -9.41 -1.60
N LEU A 200 -7.29 -9.62 -0.51
CA LEU A 200 -6.72 -10.05 0.78
C LEU A 200 -6.09 -11.45 0.70
N ALA A 201 -6.76 -12.39 0.07
CA ALA A 201 -6.24 -13.76 -0.11
C ALA A 201 -4.93 -13.75 -0.94
N VAL A 202 -4.87 -12.95 -2.01
CA VAL A 202 -3.64 -12.78 -2.82
C VAL A 202 -2.53 -12.15 -1.99
N LEU A 203 -2.83 -11.10 -1.20
CA LEU A 203 -1.86 -10.43 -0.35
C LEU A 203 -1.28 -11.38 0.71
N LEU A 204 -2.12 -12.17 1.36
CA LEU A 204 -1.67 -13.17 2.34
C LEU A 204 -0.76 -14.23 1.70
N LYS A 205 -1.10 -14.72 0.49
CA LYS A 205 -0.26 -15.68 -0.27
C LYS A 205 1.11 -15.07 -0.64
N LEU A 206 1.16 -13.77 -0.96
CA LEU A 206 2.38 -13.05 -1.29
C LEU A 206 3.26 -12.80 -0.06
N LEU A 207 2.69 -12.35 1.04
CA LEU A 207 3.39 -12.19 2.33
C LEU A 207 4.03 -13.52 2.77
N ARG A 208 3.30 -14.64 2.63
CA ARG A 208 3.82 -15.98 2.89
C ARG A 208 5.11 -16.28 2.11
N ARG A 209 5.19 -15.96 0.81
CA ARG A 209 6.37 -16.22 -0.02
C ARG A 209 7.62 -15.47 0.45
N ILE A 210 7.47 -14.25 0.97
CA ILE A 210 8.59 -13.44 1.45
C ILE A 210 9.16 -13.98 2.73
N PHE A 211 8.28 -14.39 3.65
CA PHE A 211 8.68 -14.86 4.98
C PHE A 211 9.01 -16.35 5.05
N HIS A 212 8.84 -17.10 3.95
CA HIS A 212 9.00 -18.57 3.92
C HIS A 212 10.47 -19.06 3.85
N ARG A 213 11.45 -18.20 3.72
CA ARG A 213 12.85 -18.60 3.59
C ARG A 213 13.56 -18.68 4.95
N GLY A 214 13.40 -19.81 5.67
CA GLY A 214 14.41 -20.27 6.64
C GLY A 214 14.14 -20.16 8.15
N ASN A 215 12.89 -20.19 8.69
CA ASN A 215 12.66 -20.14 10.15
C ASN A 215 11.69 -21.23 10.64
N PRO A 216 12.08 -22.11 11.62
CA PRO A 216 11.26 -23.23 12.12
C PRO A 216 10.04 -22.84 12.97
N VAL A 217 9.97 -21.63 13.54
CA VAL A 217 8.78 -21.12 14.24
C VAL A 217 7.61 -20.90 13.27
N LYS A 218 7.89 -20.96 11.99
CA LYS A 218 6.96 -20.77 10.86
C LYS A 218 5.90 -21.85 10.69
N ALA A 219 6.13 -23.07 11.07
CA ALA A 219 5.16 -24.16 10.82
C ALA A 219 3.81 -23.91 11.52
N VAL A 220 3.81 -23.26 12.69
CA VAL A 220 2.58 -22.90 13.43
C VAL A 220 1.90 -21.67 12.79
N ALA A 221 2.69 -20.67 12.41
CA ALA A 221 2.17 -19.48 11.73
C ALA A 221 1.64 -19.82 10.32
N ASP A 222 2.30 -20.71 9.60
CA ASP A 222 1.88 -21.22 8.29
C ASP A 222 0.56 -21.99 8.39
N ARG A 223 0.39 -22.81 9.42
CA ARG A 223 -0.85 -23.55 9.67
C ARG A 223 -2.02 -22.59 9.99
N PHE A 224 -1.75 -21.57 10.81
CA PHE A 224 -2.74 -20.53 11.12
C PHE A 224 -3.13 -19.73 9.89
N LEU A 225 -2.15 -19.35 9.06
CA LEU A 225 -2.36 -18.62 7.82
C LEU A 225 -3.10 -19.46 6.77
N GLU A 226 -2.78 -20.77 6.66
CA GLU A 226 -3.52 -21.72 5.81
C GLU A 226 -4.99 -21.81 6.22
N LEU A 227 -5.26 -21.92 7.52
CA LEU A 227 -6.63 -21.95 8.04
C LEU A 227 -7.38 -20.64 7.77
N GLN A 228 -6.70 -19.48 7.84
CA GLN A 228 -7.28 -18.19 7.52
C GLN A 228 -7.56 -18.05 6.02
N ILE A 229 -6.65 -18.50 5.16
CA ILE A 229 -6.82 -18.51 3.69
C ILE A 229 -7.97 -19.45 3.31
N GLU A 230 -8.02 -20.66 3.85
CA GLU A 230 -9.13 -21.59 3.61
C GLU A 230 -10.48 -21.05 4.10
N GLN A 231 -10.50 -20.33 5.23
CA GLN A 231 -11.71 -19.66 5.71
C GLN A 231 -12.15 -18.52 4.81
N VAL A 232 -11.21 -17.76 4.22
CA VAL A 232 -11.49 -16.69 3.26
C VAL A 232 -12.00 -17.29 1.94
N ASP A 233 -11.31 -18.30 1.41
CA ASP A 233 -11.71 -18.97 0.16
C ASP A 233 -13.11 -19.62 0.30
N ARG A 234 -13.39 -20.35 1.39
CA ARG A 234 -14.73 -20.91 1.66
C ARG A 234 -15.82 -19.86 1.79
N ARG A 235 -15.49 -18.65 2.26
CA ARG A 235 -16.45 -17.54 2.40
C ARG A 235 -16.66 -16.78 1.11
N LEU A 236 -15.65 -16.73 0.24
CA LEU A 236 -15.79 -16.24 -1.12
C LEU A 236 -16.73 -17.13 -1.92
N ASP A 237 -16.56 -18.45 -1.85
CA ASP A 237 -17.45 -19.43 -2.49
C ASP A 237 -18.89 -19.31 -1.97
N LEU A 238 -19.07 -19.08 -0.65
CA LEU A 238 -20.39 -18.82 -0.04
C LEU A 238 -20.98 -17.48 -0.48
N ALA A 239 -20.17 -16.43 -0.63
CA ALA A 239 -20.63 -15.12 -1.06
C ALA A 239 -21.04 -15.12 -2.54
N ASP A 240 -20.32 -15.85 -3.38
CA ASP A 240 -20.66 -16.03 -4.79
C ASP A 240 -21.92 -16.90 -4.94
N GLY A 241 -22.08 -17.96 -4.16
CA GLY A 241 -23.30 -18.76 -4.10
C GLY A 241 -24.52 -17.96 -3.61
N LEU A 242 -24.33 -17.00 -2.70
CA LEU A 242 -25.41 -16.11 -2.22
C LEU A 242 -25.79 -15.02 -3.24
N ARG A 243 -24.86 -14.59 -4.09
CA ARG A 243 -25.14 -13.67 -5.21
C ARG A 243 -25.99 -14.33 -6.28
N GLU A 244 -25.73 -15.61 -6.59
CA GLU A 244 -26.54 -16.39 -7.53
C GLU A 244 -27.95 -16.64 -7.01
N THR A 245 -28.17 -16.66 -5.68
CA THR A 245 -29.49 -16.85 -5.05
C THR A 245 -30.26 -15.57 -4.74
N GLY A 246 -29.72 -14.38 -5.06
CA GLY A 246 -30.43 -13.09 -4.92
C GLY A 246 -30.58 -12.58 -3.47
N CYS A 247 -29.88 -13.13 -2.50
CA CYS A 247 -29.99 -12.74 -1.10
C CYS A 247 -29.03 -11.58 -0.75
N HIS A 248 -29.51 -10.36 -0.82
CA HIS A 248 -28.79 -9.13 -0.48
C HIS A 248 -28.85 -8.73 1.00
N GLY A 249 -28.42 -9.53 1.94
CA GLY A 249 -28.53 -9.14 3.35
C GLY A 249 -27.68 -9.90 4.37
N GLY A 250 -26.95 -10.90 3.94
CA GLY A 250 -26.29 -11.86 4.85
C GLY A 250 -24.79 -11.70 5.07
N ALA A 251 -24.10 -10.94 4.25
CA ALA A 251 -22.63 -10.90 4.23
C ALA A 251 -21.98 -10.29 5.50
N GLU A 252 -22.66 -9.34 6.16
CA GLU A 252 -22.10 -8.68 7.36
C GLU A 252 -22.02 -9.61 8.60
N LYS A 253 -22.88 -10.63 8.69
CA LYS A 253 -22.91 -11.53 9.86
C LYS A 253 -21.90 -12.68 9.80
N ILE A 254 -21.20 -12.85 8.67
CA ILE A 254 -20.33 -14.00 8.41
C ILE A 254 -18.84 -13.68 8.60
N LEU A 255 -18.47 -12.41 8.71
CA LEU A 255 -17.06 -11.95 8.73
C LEU A 255 -16.53 -11.79 10.16
N PRO A 256 -15.27 -12.23 10.46
CA PRO A 256 -14.68 -11.98 11.77
C PRO A 256 -14.44 -10.48 12.01
N PRO A 257 -14.46 -10.00 13.29
CA PRO A 257 -14.31 -8.58 13.63
C PRO A 257 -13.07 -7.90 13.04
N LEU A 258 -11.96 -8.62 12.95
CA LEU A 258 -10.71 -8.13 12.35
C LEU A 258 -10.84 -7.88 10.83
N PHE A 259 -11.67 -8.64 10.17
CA PHE A 259 -11.91 -8.52 8.73
C PHE A 259 -12.83 -7.33 8.42
N LEU A 260 -13.88 -7.13 9.23
CA LEU A 260 -14.73 -5.93 9.15
C LEU A 260 -13.93 -4.66 9.46
N LEU A 261 -12.98 -4.72 10.40
CA LEU A 261 -12.04 -3.64 10.69
C LEU A 261 -11.16 -3.34 9.46
N PHE A 262 -10.64 -4.36 8.79
CA PHE A 262 -9.81 -4.22 7.59
C PHE A 262 -10.60 -3.59 6.43
N CYS A 263 -11.80 -4.05 6.16
CA CYS A 263 -12.67 -3.49 5.13
C CYS A 263 -13.11 -2.05 5.46
N ARG A 264 -13.37 -1.74 6.74
CA ARG A 264 -13.70 -0.38 7.18
C ARG A 264 -12.50 0.57 7.08
N LEU A 265 -11.29 0.11 7.40
CA LEU A 265 -10.06 0.89 7.21
C LEU A 265 -9.82 1.23 5.74
N LEU A 266 -10.02 0.26 4.84
CA LEU A 266 -9.88 0.48 3.39
C LEU A 266 -11.00 1.35 2.81
N ALA A 267 -12.19 1.31 3.37
CA ALA A 267 -13.34 2.13 2.95
C ALA A 267 -13.33 3.56 3.51
N GLY A 268 -12.28 3.96 4.24
CA GLY A 268 -12.18 5.33 4.81
C GLY A 268 -13.06 5.56 6.04
N GLY A 269 -13.57 4.50 6.66
CA GLY A 269 -14.36 4.61 7.90
C GLY A 269 -13.47 4.82 9.13
N HIS A 270 -13.79 5.85 9.94
CA HIS A 270 -13.17 6.05 11.23
C HIS A 270 -13.34 4.80 12.12
N VAL A 271 -12.25 4.35 12.71
CA VAL A 271 -12.27 3.29 13.73
C VAL A 271 -12.99 3.83 14.96
N LEU A 272 -14.23 3.41 15.18
CA LEU A 272 -14.90 3.62 16.45
C LEU A 272 -14.29 2.66 17.48
N HIS A 273 -13.85 3.19 18.60
CA HIS A 273 -13.34 2.44 19.75
C HIS A 273 -14.39 1.40 20.18
N PRO A 274 -14.03 0.15 20.54
CA PRO A 274 -14.98 -0.88 20.90
C PRO A 274 -15.90 -0.55 22.09
N ASP A 275 -15.54 0.47 22.91
CA ASP A 275 -16.31 0.89 24.08
C ASP A 275 -17.44 1.93 23.77
N ALA A 276 -17.69 2.24 22.50
CA ALA A 276 -18.71 3.23 22.10
C ALA A 276 -20.07 2.59 21.70
N VAL A 277 -20.27 1.29 21.98
CA VAL A 277 -21.56 0.61 21.77
C VAL A 277 -22.05 0.09 23.11
N GLN A 278 -22.72 0.96 23.84
CA GLN A 278 -23.74 0.61 24.82
C GLN A 278 -25.11 0.99 24.27
#